data_93d6f4dcf81809633434f9fea363dc41
#
_entry.id   93d6f4dcf81809633434f9fea363dc41
#
_cell.length_a   1.000
_cell.length_b   1.000
_cell.length_c   1.000
_cell.angle_alpha   90.00
_cell.angle_beta   90.00
_cell.angle_gamma   90.00
#
_symmetry.space_group_name_H-M   'P 1'
#
loop_
_entity.id
_entity.type
_entity.pdbx_description
1 polymer ?
#
loop_
_entity_poly.entity_id
_entity_poly.type
_entity_poly.pdbx_seq_one_letter_code
_entity_poly.pdbx_strand_id
1 'polypeptide(L)'
;AALTNSLESYGRTSPVRTIRQFAEEDLVIPDGDYQGQLFRVHRQPVHGLWFDEIDSGRWSRFAFVACQQSGKTLAGFVAPAMYHLFETQETVIVGLPTMDIARDKWEIDIKPAIEASRYARYLPTSGPGSKGGTPELITFRNGTYLKFMSGGGGDEKRSAFTSRVLVVTEADKLDAVGAGSDEGTKLRQLEGRTRFYGNRKRVYLECTVSEEDGCIWQEFLAGSSGLVHQPCHSCGEYVAPEREHLVSWDSAAEELDAENATFSCPACGIVWREEERHRQLQQARVVHRNQTIDRTGTVRGEWPRTRTCGFRYSAAANSFADVAMIGVEEWRAKRAVDEELAERELMQWTWAWPPAARKKVEEPLEVSTLMQRQSNLSRGTIPHDVTTISAGVDARKQKLEWFVIAERESGGPLCVDYGWQDVPFGEMDLSKALQAAVTDLQERFDYGWKLQDSEETRSADIVLLDCHWETDALYEACSWHQSWMPALGFGYQQHKATYHAPRKRGEAAPVLGDAWHVVVMSRAFEGIMKNFRVAESNADVWKLRLQRSLSVDVKHPQALLLPNSADPNGRRELAKHLTAEKQVSEYVAGQGTV
;
A
#
# COMPACT_ATOMS: atom_id res chain seq x y z
N ALA A 1 28.73 32.80 5.31
CA ALA A 1 27.74 32.37 6.32
C ALA A 1 27.63 33.35 7.49
N ALA A 2 28.77 33.83 8.10
CA ALA A 2 28.72 34.76 9.23
C ALA A 2 28.24 36.18 8.85
N LEU A 3 28.58 36.66 7.66
CA LEU A 3 28.18 38.00 7.18
C LEU A 3 26.70 38.07 6.74
N THR A 4 26.12 36.96 6.26
CA THR A 4 24.71 36.93 5.88
C THR A 4 23.79 36.90 7.12
N ASN A 5 24.19 36.17 8.17
CA ASN A 5 23.46 36.15 9.43
C ASN A 5 23.46 37.50 10.15
N SER A 6 24.50 38.33 9.96
CA SER A 6 24.59 39.67 10.60
C SER A 6 23.70 40.72 9.95
N LEU A 7 23.43 40.62 8.63
CA LEU A 7 22.55 41.57 7.93
C LEU A 7 21.07 41.27 8.13
N GLU A 8 20.71 39.97 8.30
CA GLU A 8 19.34 39.58 8.60
C GLU A 8 18.91 39.87 10.04
N SER A 9 19.86 40.05 10.95
CA SER A 9 19.60 40.39 12.36
C SER A 9 19.35 41.88 12.63
N TYR A 10 19.59 42.77 11.69
CA TYR A 10 19.49 44.22 11.89
C TYR A 10 18.08 44.77 12.15
N GLY A 11 17.04 43.95 12.10
CA GLY A 11 15.67 44.36 12.44
C GLY A 11 15.04 43.58 13.59
N ARG A 12 15.78 42.63 14.21
CA ARG A 12 15.24 41.76 15.26
C ARG A 12 15.82 42.11 16.63
N THR A 13 14.94 42.16 17.61
CA THR A 13 15.31 42.35 19.02
C THR A 13 15.86 41.07 19.68
N SER A 14 15.73 39.91 19.03
CA SER A 14 16.21 38.64 19.53
C SER A 14 16.78 37.76 18.40
N PRO A 15 17.83 36.95 18.67
CA PRO A 15 18.38 36.01 17.68
C PRO A 15 17.33 34.97 17.27
N VAL A 16 17.42 34.53 16.02
CA VAL A 16 16.55 33.43 15.50
C VAL A 16 16.94 32.17 16.23
N ARG A 17 15.95 31.52 16.84
CA ARG A 17 16.12 30.21 17.50
C ARG A 17 16.34 29.11 16.47
N THR A 18 16.95 28.02 16.89
CA THR A 18 16.97 26.79 16.10
C THR A 18 15.55 26.21 15.96
N ILE A 19 15.31 25.38 14.92
CA ILE A 19 13.99 24.73 14.77
C ILE A 19 13.70 23.81 15.95
N ARG A 20 14.72 23.17 16.53
CA ARG A 20 14.58 22.37 17.74
C ARG A 20 14.09 23.20 18.93
N GLN A 21 14.73 24.34 19.20
CA GLN A 21 14.28 25.25 20.27
C GLN A 21 12.88 25.77 20.03
N PHE A 22 12.57 26.16 18.80
CA PHE A 22 11.24 26.62 18.43
C PHE A 22 10.18 25.53 18.68
N ALA A 23 10.46 24.29 18.25
CA ALA A 23 9.52 23.18 18.42
C ALA A 23 9.26 22.88 19.91
N GLU A 24 10.31 22.83 20.75
CA GLU A 24 10.14 22.53 22.18
C GLU A 24 9.52 23.66 22.98
N GLU A 25 9.68 24.91 22.56
CA GLU A 25 9.15 26.07 23.28
C GLU A 25 7.74 26.49 22.82
N ASP A 26 7.40 26.29 21.54
CA ASP A 26 6.20 26.89 20.96
C ASP A 26 5.27 25.92 20.23
N LEU A 27 5.76 24.76 19.77
CA LEU A 27 4.90 23.83 19.04
C LEU A 27 4.01 23.06 20.00
N VAL A 28 2.71 23.25 19.86
CA VAL A 28 1.70 22.49 20.60
C VAL A 28 1.18 21.36 19.74
N ILE A 29 1.09 20.17 20.31
CA ILE A 29 0.62 18.98 19.62
C ILE A 29 -0.89 19.12 19.36
N PRO A 30 -1.35 19.07 18.09
CA PRO A 30 -2.72 19.38 17.75
C PRO A 30 -3.70 18.23 18.03
N ASP A 31 -3.22 16.98 18.07
CA ASP A 31 -4.05 15.78 18.14
C ASP A 31 -3.33 14.61 18.84
N GLY A 32 -4.10 13.55 19.18
CA GLY A 32 -3.63 12.33 19.83
C GLY A 32 -3.44 12.42 21.33
N ASP A 33 -2.77 11.43 21.93
CA ASP A 33 -2.62 11.28 23.39
C ASP A 33 -1.94 12.46 24.08
N TYR A 34 -1.19 13.24 23.35
CA TYR A 34 -0.49 14.41 23.85
C TYR A 34 -1.12 15.73 23.41
N GLN A 35 -2.37 15.70 22.92
CA GLN A 35 -3.07 16.90 22.46
C GLN A 35 -3.03 18.03 23.50
N GLY A 36 -2.77 19.24 23.02
CA GLY A 36 -2.69 20.46 23.85
C GLY A 36 -1.39 20.60 24.66
N GLN A 37 -0.49 19.61 24.62
CA GLN A 37 0.81 19.68 25.28
C GLN A 37 1.87 20.25 24.34
N LEU A 38 2.91 20.85 24.91
CA LEU A 38 4.08 21.25 24.14
C LEU A 38 4.81 20.02 23.58
N PHE A 39 5.29 20.17 22.36
CA PHE A 39 6.18 19.20 21.76
C PHE A 39 7.44 19.01 22.63
N ARG A 40 7.90 17.77 22.77
CA ARG A 40 9.08 17.42 23.56
C ARG A 40 9.88 16.35 22.84
N VAL A 41 11.14 16.64 22.53
CA VAL A 41 12.06 15.72 21.86
C VAL A 41 12.25 14.42 22.65
N HIS A 42 12.22 14.43 23.98
CA HIS A 42 12.42 13.22 24.77
C HIS A 42 11.32 12.15 24.57
N ARG A 43 10.12 12.53 24.09
CA ARG A 43 9.04 11.58 23.77
C ARG A 43 9.33 10.79 22.48
N GLN A 44 9.96 11.46 21.50
CA GLN A 44 10.42 10.86 20.25
C GLN A 44 11.80 11.42 19.90
N PRO A 45 12.87 10.82 20.44
CA PRO A 45 14.23 11.36 20.30
C PRO A 45 14.70 11.53 18.86
N VAL A 46 14.18 10.70 17.96
CA VAL A 46 14.49 10.75 16.53
C VAL A 46 14.11 12.10 15.90
N HIS A 47 13.05 12.74 16.39
CA HIS A 47 12.67 14.07 15.91
C HIS A 47 13.71 15.15 16.31
N GLY A 48 14.36 14.98 17.46
CA GLY A 48 15.47 15.84 17.85
C GLY A 48 16.66 15.71 16.91
N LEU A 49 17.00 14.49 16.52
CA LEU A 49 18.06 14.23 15.54
C LEU A 49 17.71 14.84 14.17
N TRP A 50 16.47 14.75 13.75
CA TRP A 50 15.98 15.38 12.53
C TRP A 50 16.13 16.91 12.57
N PHE A 51 15.73 17.53 13.66
CA PHE A 51 15.89 18.99 13.83
C PHE A 51 17.36 19.41 13.90
N ASP A 52 18.21 18.62 14.55
CA ASP A 52 19.66 18.89 14.58
C ASP A 52 20.27 18.85 13.16
N GLU A 53 19.79 17.97 12.27
CA GLU A 53 20.19 17.97 10.86
C GLU A 53 19.73 19.23 10.12
N ILE A 54 18.50 19.71 10.37
CA ILE A 54 18.00 20.96 9.80
C ILE A 54 18.84 22.16 10.28
N ASP A 55 19.11 22.22 11.58
CA ASP A 55 19.87 23.31 12.23
C ASP A 55 21.37 23.29 11.88
N SER A 56 21.90 22.14 11.43
CA SER A 56 23.30 22.00 11.02
C SER A 56 23.76 23.01 9.94
N GLY A 57 22.80 23.55 9.19
CA GLY A 57 23.05 24.43 8.04
C GLY A 57 23.75 23.76 6.85
N ARG A 58 24.02 22.48 6.93
CA ARG A 58 24.73 21.68 5.93
C ARG A 58 23.89 21.41 4.68
N TRP A 59 22.60 21.21 4.88
CA TRP A 59 21.66 20.78 3.87
C TRP A 59 20.75 21.92 3.41
N SER A 60 20.30 21.87 2.19
CA SER A 60 19.26 22.77 1.66
C SER A 60 17.99 22.02 1.26
N ARG A 61 18.04 20.70 1.28
CA ARG A 61 16.96 19.79 0.92
C ARG A 61 16.93 18.63 1.92
N PHE A 62 15.75 18.19 2.28
CA PHE A 62 15.51 17.24 3.36
C PHE A 62 14.46 16.23 2.93
N ALA A 63 14.81 14.96 2.94
CA ALA A 63 13.92 13.83 2.65
C ALA A 63 13.74 13.01 3.92
N PHE A 64 12.55 13.12 4.52
CA PHE A 64 12.19 12.49 5.78
C PHE A 64 11.33 11.27 5.54
N VAL A 65 11.92 10.10 5.60
CA VAL A 65 11.28 8.78 5.44
C VAL A 65 11.02 8.19 6.82
N ALA A 66 9.77 7.90 7.13
CA ALA A 66 9.43 7.36 8.44
C ALA A 66 8.23 6.41 8.39
N CYS A 67 8.18 5.49 9.35
CA CYS A 67 7.06 4.57 9.53
C CYS A 67 5.76 5.34 9.87
N GLN A 68 4.63 4.65 9.82
CA GLN A 68 3.35 5.23 10.23
C GLN A 68 3.32 5.49 11.75
N GLN A 69 2.43 6.37 12.17
CA GLN A 69 2.21 6.75 13.58
C GLN A 69 3.49 7.11 14.35
N SER A 70 4.46 7.65 13.63
CA SER A 70 5.76 8.06 14.17
C SER A 70 5.86 9.56 14.51
N GLY A 71 4.77 10.32 14.29
CA GLY A 71 4.75 11.78 14.45
C GLY A 71 5.45 12.52 13.31
N LYS A 72 5.73 11.86 12.18
CA LYS A 72 6.44 12.45 11.03
C LYS A 72 5.77 13.71 10.49
N THR A 73 4.43 13.74 10.42
CA THR A 73 3.68 14.92 9.95
C THR A 73 3.97 16.13 10.83
N LEU A 74 4.00 15.93 12.16
CA LEU A 74 4.31 17.02 13.08
C LEU A 74 5.75 17.51 12.93
N ALA A 75 6.74 16.60 12.87
CA ALA A 75 8.16 16.94 12.80
C ALA A 75 8.65 17.32 11.39
N GLY A 76 8.12 16.67 10.34
CA GLY A 76 8.58 16.88 8.95
C GLY A 76 7.78 17.92 8.17
N PHE A 77 6.55 18.21 8.60
CA PHE A 77 5.64 19.12 7.89
C PHE A 77 5.24 20.33 8.74
N VAL A 78 4.56 20.13 9.89
CA VAL A 78 4.00 21.22 10.70
C VAL A 78 5.10 22.08 11.31
N ALA A 79 6.11 21.47 11.95
CA ALA A 79 7.19 22.18 12.59
C ALA A 79 8.01 23.05 11.61
N PRO A 80 8.46 22.55 10.44
CA PRO A 80 9.14 23.39 9.44
C PRO A 80 8.23 24.52 8.92
N ALA A 81 6.95 24.24 8.64
CA ALA A 81 6.04 25.26 8.15
C ALA A 81 5.86 26.39 9.17
N MET A 82 5.55 26.05 10.43
CA MET A 82 5.37 27.06 11.50
C MET A 82 6.67 27.80 11.83
N TYR A 83 7.79 27.11 11.85
CA TYR A 83 9.10 27.73 12.08
C TYR A 83 9.40 28.83 11.04
N HIS A 84 9.20 28.51 9.77
CA HIS A 84 9.44 29.50 8.72
C HIS A 84 8.43 30.64 8.72
N LEU A 85 7.14 30.37 8.97
CA LEU A 85 6.11 31.40 9.04
C LEU A 85 6.29 32.36 10.21
N PHE A 86 6.74 31.89 11.37
CA PHE A 86 6.66 32.67 12.60
C PHE A 86 8.00 33.00 13.21
N GLU A 87 9.00 32.12 13.11
CA GLU A 87 10.33 32.40 13.64
C GLU A 87 11.21 33.11 12.61
N THR A 88 11.35 32.54 11.41
CA THR A 88 12.14 33.19 10.34
C THR A 88 11.35 34.25 9.55
N GLN A 89 10.03 34.31 9.74
CA GLN A 89 9.08 35.21 9.07
C GLN A 89 9.17 35.17 7.54
N GLU A 90 9.10 34.00 7.00
CA GLU A 90 9.17 33.72 5.57
C GLU A 90 7.85 33.21 5.02
N THR A 91 7.65 33.42 3.75
CA THR A 91 6.56 32.79 3.00
C THR A 91 6.87 31.32 2.79
N VAL A 92 5.87 30.47 2.96
CA VAL A 92 5.98 29.02 2.78
C VAL A 92 5.06 28.56 1.65
N ILE A 93 5.61 27.78 0.72
CA ILE A 93 4.82 26.98 -0.23
C ILE A 93 4.64 25.59 0.37
N VAL A 94 3.41 25.09 0.36
CA VAL A 94 3.07 23.71 0.70
C VAL A 94 2.68 22.96 -0.57
N GLY A 95 3.45 21.93 -0.91
CA GLY A 95 3.15 20.99 -1.98
C GLY A 95 2.42 19.76 -1.44
N LEU A 96 1.37 19.31 -2.14
CA LEU A 96 0.58 18.14 -1.74
C LEU A 96 -0.22 17.56 -2.93
N PRO A 97 -0.74 16.33 -2.82
CA PRO A 97 -1.41 15.69 -3.96
C PRO A 97 -2.66 16.44 -4.46
N THR A 98 -3.60 16.79 -3.57
CA THR A 98 -4.87 17.42 -3.93
C THR A 98 -5.23 18.60 -3.02
N MET A 99 -6.08 19.50 -3.50
CA MET A 99 -6.56 20.62 -2.67
C MET A 99 -7.51 20.20 -1.54
N ASP A 100 -8.12 19.04 -1.62
CA ASP A 100 -8.89 18.48 -0.49
C ASP A 100 -7.95 18.09 0.65
N ILE A 101 -6.83 17.46 0.35
CA ILE A 101 -5.76 17.21 1.33
C ILE A 101 -5.22 18.53 1.92
N ALA A 102 -5.16 19.61 1.13
CA ALA A 102 -4.76 20.93 1.63
C ALA A 102 -5.70 21.44 2.72
N ARG A 103 -7.01 21.26 2.51
CA ARG A 103 -8.01 21.65 3.51
C ARG A 103 -7.85 20.84 4.80
N ASP A 104 -7.69 19.51 4.68
CA ASP A 104 -7.54 18.64 5.84
C ASP A 104 -6.23 18.97 6.60
N LYS A 105 -5.12 19.14 5.89
CA LYS A 105 -3.82 19.53 6.48
C LYS A 105 -3.87 20.90 7.16
N TRP A 106 -4.67 21.83 6.63
CA TRP A 106 -4.88 23.11 7.29
C TRP A 106 -5.76 23.00 8.55
N GLU A 107 -6.94 22.37 8.44
CA GLU A 107 -7.92 22.33 9.53
C GLU A 107 -7.54 21.34 10.65
N ILE A 108 -6.81 20.26 10.34
CA ILE A 108 -6.49 19.21 11.30
C ILE A 108 -5.08 19.37 11.87
N ASP A 109 -4.07 19.67 11.02
CA ASP A 109 -2.68 19.67 11.45
C ASP A 109 -2.13 21.07 11.79
N ILE A 110 -2.22 22.03 10.84
CA ILE A 110 -1.51 23.32 10.97
C ILE A 110 -2.28 24.31 11.86
N LYS A 111 -3.55 24.55 11.54
CA LYS A 111 -4.35 25.58 12.23
C LYS A 111 -4.51 25.28 13.73
N PRO A 112 -4.83 24.04 14.17
CA PRO A 112 -4.94 23.75 15.60
C PRO A 112 -3.60 23.92 16.34
N ALA A 113 -2.47 23.56 15.70
CA ALA A 113 -1.16 23.78 16.29
C ALA A 113 -0.85 25.29 16.46
N ILE A 114 -1.26 26.13 15.49
CA ILE A 114 -1.14 27.60 15.61
C ILE A 114 -2.09 28.14 16.68
N GLU A 115 -3.37 27.72 16.68
CA GLU A 115 -4.39 28.18 17.65
C GLU A 115 -3.99 27.91 19.11
N ALA A 116 -3.38 26.74 19.36
CA ALA A 116 -2.90 26.38 20.68
C ALA A 116 -1.58 27.08 21.09
N SER A 117 -0.89 27.71 20.16
CA SER A 117 0.39 28.38 20.40
C SER A 117 0.25 29.89 20.62
N ARG A 118 1.34 30.54 21.03
CA ARG A 118 1.40 32.02 21.10
C ARG A 118 1.19 32.73 19.76
N TYR A 119 1.23 31.98 18.64
CA TYR A 119 1.05 32.50 17.28
C TYR A 119 -0.42 32.58 16.84
N ALA A 120 -1.38 32.15 17.67
CA ALA A 120 -2.82 32.28 17.42
C ALA A 120 -3.21 33.70 17.01
N ARG A 121 -2.55 34.72 17.59
CA ARG A 121 -2.75 36.16 17.27
C ARG A 121 -2.47 36.53 15.82
N TYR A 122 -1.72 35.70 15.07
CA TYR A 122 -1.40 35.94 13.67
C TYR A 122 -2.36 35.29 12.70
N LEU A 123 -3.27 34.44 13.16
CA LEU A 123 -4.30 33.85 12.32
C LEU A 123 -5.19 34.92 11.66
N PRO A 124 -5.62 34.69 10.42
CA PRO A 124 -6.57 35.59 9.76
C PRO A 124 -7.93 35.60 10.47
N THR A 125 -8.52 36.78 10.62
CA THR A 125 -9.87 36.95 11.20
C THR A 125 -10.97 36.88 10.17
N SER A 126 -10.64 36.96 8.88
CA SER A 126 -11.54 36.89 7.74
C SER A 126 -10.83 36.33 6.51
N GLY A 127 -11.58 35.86 5.54
CA GLY A 127 -11.04 35.30 4.29
C GLY A 127 -10.48 33.88 4.44
N PRO A 128 -9.68 33.42 3.45
CA PRO A 128 -9.10 32.09 3.45
C PRO A 128 -8.34 31.77 4.75
N GLY A 129 -8.56 30.58 5.31
CA GLY A 129 -7.95 30.15 6.56
C GLY A 129 -8.68 30.55 7.85
N SER A 130 -9.68 31.45 7.80
CA SER A 130 -10.44 31.87 8.99
C SER A 130 -11.65 31.00 9.28
N LYS A 131 -12.47 30.68 8.28
CA LYS A 131 -13.69 29.85 8.40
C LYS A 131 -13.95 29.12 7.09
N GLY A 132 -13.89 27.81 7.10
CA GLY A 132 -14.28 26.94 5.99
C GLY A 132 -13.68 27.30 4.61
N GLY A 133 -13.97 26.47 3.61
CA GLY A 133 -13.49 26.65 2.25
C GLY A 133 -12.13 26.00 2.01
N THR A 134 -11.70 25.97 0.73
CA THR A 134 -10.38 25.39 0.36
C THR A 134 -9.30 26.46 0.49
N PRO A 135 -8.35 26.33 1.43
CA PRO A 135 -7.31 27.32 1.61
C PRO A 135 -6.29 27.22 0.46
N GLU A 136 -6.29 28.21 -0.42
CA GLU A 136 -5.26 28.26 -1.47
C GLU A 136 -4.09 29.16 -1.07
N LEU A 137 -4.40 30.32 -0.52
CA LEU A 137 -3.41 31.27 -0.02
C LEU A 137 -3.91 31.86 1.30
N ILE A 138 -3.19 31.61 2.37
CA ILE A 138 -3.47 32.16 3.69
C ILE A 138 -2.51 33.30 3.98
N THR A 139 -3.05 34.45 4.34
CA THR A 139 -2.28 35.64 4.73
C THR A 139 -2.32 35.78 6.25
N PHE A 140 -1.16 35.67 6.88
CA PHE A 140 -1.05 35.87 8.32
C PHE A 140 -0.89 37.34 8.69
N ARG A 141 -1.32 37.72 9.89
CA ARG A 141 -1.26 39.11 10.38
C ARG A 141 0.16 39.62 10.64
N ASN A 142 1.16 38.73 10.66
CA ASN A 142 2.60 39.14 10.68
C ASN A 142 3.16 39.44 9.28
N GLY A 143 2.32 39.39 8.23
CA GLY A 143 2.71 39.66 6.85
C GLY A 143 3.28 38.48 6.07
N THR A 144 3.34 37.27 6.66
CA THR A 144 3.78 36.06 5.94
C THR A 144 2.62 35.39 5.22
N TYR A 145 2.94 34.51 4.27
CA TYR A 145 1.97 33.80 3.47
C TYR A 145 2.22 32.28 3.51
N LEU A 146 1.16 31.52 3.57
CA LEU A 146 1.15 30.07 3.33
C LEU A 146 0.38 29.80 2.04
N LYS A 147 1.07 29.31 1.02
CA LYS A 147 0.49 29.01 -0.30
C LYS A 147 0.43 27.51 -0.50
N PHE A 148 -0.77 26.97 -0.69
CA PHE A 148 -0.97 25.56 -1.06
C PHE A 148 -0.92 25.40 -2.58
N MET A 149 -0.20 24.37 -3.05
CA MET A 149 -0.07 24.00 -4.45
C MET A 149 -0.23 22.50 -4.59
N SER A 150 -1.20 22.04 -5.39
CA SER A 150 -1.49 20.62 -5.56
C SER A 150 -0.91 20.02 -6.83
N GLY A 151 -0.64 18.71 -6.79
CA GLY A 151 -0.31 17.90 -7.96
C GLY A 151 -1.47 17.78 -8.95
N GLY A 152 -2.71 17.80 -8.48
CA GLY A 152 -3.92 17.59 -9.29
C GLY A 152 -4.37 18.77 -10.16
N GLY A 153 -3.74 19.95 -10.07
CA GLY A 153 -4.06 21.10 -10.94
C GLY A 153 -3.19 21.16 -12.19
N GLY A 154 -3.60 21.98 -13.17
CA GLY A 154 -2.76 22.28 -14.36
C GLY A 154 -1.43 22.96 -13.98
N ASP A 155 -0.47 22.97 -14.91
CA ASP A 155 0.86 23.52 -14.71
C ASP A 155 0.84 25.02 -14.34
N GLU A 156 -0.16 25.75 -14.84
CA GLU A 156 -0.38 27.17 -14.50
C GLU A 156 -0.55 27.42 -12.98
N LYS A 157 -1.26 26.53 -12.27
CA LYS A 157 -1.48 26.67 -10.82
C LYS A 157 -0.20 26.49 -9.99
N ARG A 158 0.80 25.80 -10.56
CA ARG A 158 2.11 25.59 -9.95
C ARG A 158 3.15 26.65 -10.35
N SER A 159 2.80 27.58 -11.27
CA SER A 159 3.77 28.50 -11.88
C SER A 159 3.87 29.88 -11.23
N ALA A 160 2.88 30.38 -10.51
CA ALA A 160 2.68 31.80 -10.24
C ALA A 160 3.21 32.32 -8.89
N PHE A 161 4.11 31.59 -8.19
CA PHE A 161 4.54 32.00 -6.85
C PHE A 161 6.02 31.65 -6.59
N THR A 162 6.75 32.47 -5.85
CA THR A 162 8.18 32.24 -5.54
C THR A 162 8.39 32.28 -4.04
N SER A 163 9.08 31.31 -3.48
CA SER A 163 9.45 31.24 -2.07
C SER A 163 10.81 30.60 -1.86
N ARG A 164 11.48 30.96 -0.77
CA ARG A 164 12.67 30.27 -0.30
C ARG A 164 12.35 28.90 0.29
N VAL A 165 11.14 28.73 0.84
CA VAL A 165 10.72 27.58 1.60
C VAL A 165 9.63 26.81 0.87
N LEU A 166 9.86 25.52 0.65
CA LEU A 166 8.91 24.56 0.13
C LEU A 166 8.81 23.39 1.11
N VAL A 167 7.60 23.06 1.54
CA VAL A 167 7.31 21.89 2.37
C VAL A 167 6.35 21.00 1.62
N VAL A 168 6.73 19.76 1.34
CA VAL A 168 5.92 18.78 0.59
C VAL A 168 5.54 17.65 1.53
N THR A 169 4.26 17.42 1.68
CA THR A 169 3.70 16.27 2.40
C THR A 169 3.12 15.27 1.43
N GLU A 170 3.16 13.99 1.76
CA GLU A 170 2.73 12.89 0.89
C GLU A 170 3.45 12.92 -0.48
N ALA A 171 4.77 13.08 -0.46
CA ALA A 171 5.58 13.35 -1.65
C ALA A 171 5.44 12.29 -2.75
N ASP A 172 5.33 11.00 -2.40
CA ASP A 172 5.18 9.91 -3.39
C ASP A 172 3.84 9.97 -4.13
N LYS A 173 2.80 10.51 -3.49
CA LYS A 173 1.47 10.63 -4.10
C LYS A 173 1.33 11.88 -4.99
N LEU A 174 2.29 12.79 -4.97
CA LEU A 174 2.20 14.07 -5.68
C LEU A 174 2.13 13.87 -7.21
N ASP A 175 2.96 13.00 -7.76
CA ASP A 175 3.01 12.71 -9.20
C ASP A 175 1.93 11.71 -9.66
N ALA A 176 1.35 10.94 -8.73
CA ALA A 176 0.32 9.95 -9.04
C ALA A 176 -1.07 10.56 -9.33
N VAL A 177 -1.29 11.83 -8.99
CA VAL A 177 -2.60 12.48 -9.06
C VAL A 177 -2.75 13.34 -10.32
N GLY A 178 -3.87 13.17 -11.04
CA GLY A 178 -4.22 13.98 -12.22
C GLY A 178 -3.49 13.57 -13.49
N ALA A 179 -3.71 14.33 -14.58
CA ALA A 179 -3.04 14.09 -15.85
C ALA A 179 -1.52 14.25 -15.74
N GLY A 180 -0.79 13.54 -16.58
CA GLY A 180 0.65 13.74 -16.74
C GLY A 180 0.97 15.21 -17.00
N SER A 181 2.16 15.65 -16.63
CA SER A 181 2.65 17.00 -16.92
C SER A 181 3.61 16.96 -18.09
N ASP A 182 3.42 17.86 -19.04
CA ASP A 182 4.33 18.03 -20.19
C ASP A 182 5.64 18.75 -19.78
N GLU A 183 5.67 19.40 -18.60
CA GLU A 183 6.80 20.19 -18.11
C GLU A 183 7.73 19.44 -17.15
N GLY A 184 7.58 18.13 -16.97
CA GLY A 184 8.34 17.28 -16.04
C GLY A 184 7.59 16.92 -14.78
N THR A 185 8.29 16.33 -13.77
CA THR A 185 7.62 15.90 -12.53
C THR A 185 7.06 17.08 -11.76
N LYS A 186 5.91 16.90 -11.12
CA LYS A 186 5.23 17.95 -10.34
C LYS A 186 6.10 18.47 -9.18
N LEU A 187 6.88 17.57 -8.56
CA LEU A 187 7.84 17.96 -7.55
C LEU A 187 8.89 18.93 -8.12
N ARG A 188 9.45 18.67 -9.31
CA ARG A 188 10.43 19.58 -9.95
C ARG A 188 9.83 20.94 -10.28
N GLN A 189 8.56 20.97 -10.67
CA GLN A 189 7.85 22.24 -10.92
C GLN A 189 7.70 23.05 -9.64
N LEU A 190 7.31 22.42 -8.53
CA LEU A 190 7.25 23.09 -7.22
C LEU A 190 8.62 23.57 -6.77
N GLU A 191 9.66 22.77 -6.91
CA GLU A 191 11.03 23.18 -6.58
C GLU A 191 11.53 24.31 -7.48
N GLY A 192 11.06 24.40 -8.70
CA GLY A 192 11.31 25.53 -9.58
C GLY A 192 10.98 26.87 -8.93
N ARG A 193 9.98 26.89 -8.02
CA ARG A 193 9.57 28.11 -7.26
C ARG A 193 10.61 28.56 -6.24
N THR A 194 11.55 27.69 -5.86
CA THR A 194 12.65 28.01 -4.93
C THR A 194 13.96 28.35 -5.64
N ARG A 195 14.02 28.23 -6.97
CA ARG A 195 15.26 28.29 -7.77
C ARG A 195 16.07 29.58 -7.59
N PHE A 196 15.39 30.71 -7.45
CA PHE A 196 16.01 32.00 -7.24
C PHE A 196 16.94 32.06 -6.00
N TYR A 197 16.63 31.25 -4.98
CA TYR A 197 17.35 31.25 -3.72
C TYR A 197 18.63 30.38 -3.73
N GLY A 198 18.86 29.60 -4.78
CA GLY A 198 20.04 28.74 -4.92
C GLY A 198 20.25 27.84 -3.69
N ASN A 199 21.45 27.88 -3.08
CA ASN A 199 21.76 27.06 -1.90
C ASN A 199 21.09 27.55 -0.59
N ARG A 200 20.48 28.73 -0.60
CA ARG A 200 19.73 29.26 0.56
C ARG A 200 18.30 28.71 0.64
N LYS A 201 17.81 28.04 -0.40
CA LYS A 201 16.50 27.41 -0.38
C LYS A 201 16.38 26.39 0.76
N ARG A 202 15.16 26.14 1.19
CA ARG A 202 14.80 25.09 2.15
C ARG A 202 13.65 24.27 1.55
N VAL A 203 13.92 23.02 1.24
CA VAL A 203 12.94 22.09 0.66
C VAL A 203 12.83 20.91 1.60
N TYR A 204 11.65 20.72 2.17
CA TYR A 204 11.33 19.63 3.07
C TYR A 204 10.36 18.69 2.37
N LEU A 205 10.69 17.42 2.33
CA LEU A 205 9.86 16.34 1.79
C LEU A 205 9.59 15.35 2.92
N GLU A 206 8.34 15.02 3.16
CA GLU A 206 8.00 13.96 4.09
C GLU A 206 6.98 13.01 3.47
N CYS A 207 7.17 11.73 3.70
CA CYS A 207 6.25 10.68 3.27
C CYS A 207 6.54 9.36 3.99
N THR A 208 5.54 8.49 4.05
CA THR A 208 5.77 7.06 4.16
C THR A 208 6.14 6.54 2.77
N VAL A 209 7.16 5.72 2.68
CA VAL A 209 7.62 5.15 1.41
C VAL A 209 6.51 4.35 0.73
N SER A 210 6.37 4.46 -0.58
CA SER A 210 5.37 3.71 -1.36
C SER A 210 6.00 2.58 -2.17
N GLU A 211 6.97 2.89 -3.02
CA GLU A 211 7.64 1.95 -3.93
C GLU A 211 9.12 2.33 -4.08
N GLU A 212 9.93 1.43 -4.66
CA GLU A 212 11.36 1.68 -4.86
C GLU A 212 11.65 2.87 -5.79
N ASP A 213 10.80 3.12 -6.76
CA ASP A 213 10.87 4.28 -7.66
C ASP A 213 10.13 5.51 -7.10
N GLY A 214 9.53 5.40 -5.91
CA GLY A 214 8.87 6.48 -5.21
C GLY A 214 9.80 7.67 -4.97
N CYS A 215 9.26 8.87 -5.13
CA CYS A 215 10.01 10.12 -5.05
C CYS A 215 10.80 10.23 -3.74
N ILE A 216 10.17 9.96 -2.60
CA ILE A 216 10.82 10.13 -1.30
C ILE A 216 11.99 9.15 -1.11
N TRP A 217 11.84 7.91 -1.61
CA TRP A 217 12.89 6.90 -1.52
C TRP A 217 14.08 7.25 -2.41
N GLN A 218 13.82 7.68 -3.63
CA GLN A 218 14.87 8.12 -4.54
C GLN A 218 15.64 9.32 -3.99
N GLU A 219 14.97 10.25 -3.33
CA GLU A 219 15.60 11.39 -2.68
C GLU A 219 16.42 10.99 -1.44
N PHE A 220 15.97 10.00 -0.68
CA PHE A 220 16.73 9.41 0.42
C PHE A 220 18.03 8.76 -0.11
N LEU A 221 17.95 7.94 -1.16
CA LEU A 221 19.12 7.26 -1.73
C LEU A 221 20.12 8.23 -2.39
N ALA A 222 19.62 9.19 -3.16
CA ALA A 222 20.45 10.22 -3.77
C ALA A 222 21.04 11.19 -2.74
N GLY A 223 20.39 11.33 -1.60
CA GLY A 223 20.79 12.13 -0.48
C GLY A 223 21.92 11.53 0.36
N SER A 224 21.94 11.89 1.63
CA SER A 224 22.94 11.41 2.60
C SER A 224 22.67 10.02 3.15
N SER A 225 21.48 9.45 2.95
CA SER A 225 21.05 8.13 3.42
C SER A 225 21.34 7.92 4.92
N GLY A 226 20.94 8.89 5.76
CA GLY A 226 21.15 8.86 7.20
C GLY A 226 20.24 7.86 7.90
N LEU A 227 20.80 7.01 8.75
CA LEU A 227 20.11 6.03 9.57
C LEU A 227 20.31 6.33 11.06
N VAL A 228 19.34 5.95 11.87
CA VAL A 228 19.37 6.13 13.32
C VAL A 228 20.09 4.95 13.96
N HIS A 229 21.20 5.22 14.64
CA HIS A 229 21.97 4.27 15.41
C HIS A 229 21.81 4.54 16.90
N GLN A 230 21.57 3.50 17.69
CA GLN A 230 21.39 3.58 19.14
C GLN A 230 22.39 2.65 19.85
N PRO A 231 22.93 3.05 21.03
CA PRO A 231 23.92 2.25 21.74
C PRO A 231 23.28 1.04 22.39
N CYS A 232 23.82 -0.14 22.19
CA CYS A 232 23.40 -1.32 22.94
C CYS A 232 23.85 -1.22 24.40
N HIS A 233 22.94 -1.42 25.35
CA HIS A 233 23.23 -1.35 26.77
C HIS A 233 24.22 -2.42 27.26
N SER A 234 24.37 -3.53 26.52
CA SER A 234 25.25 -4.64 26.87
C SER A 234 26.65 -4.51 26.27
N CYS A 235 26.74 -4.38 24.93
CA CYS A 235 28.06 -4.35 24.28
C CYS A 235 28.58 -2.93 23.99
N GLY A 236 27.75 -1.89 24.14
CA GLY A 236 28.10 -0.50 23.89
C GLY A 236 28.21 -0.12 22.40
N GLU A 237 28.07 -1.07 21.46
CA GLU A 237 28.08 -0.76 20.02
C GLU A 237 26.84 0.05 19.65
N TYR A 238 27.03 1.03 18.79
CA TYR A 238 25.94 1.76 18.17
C TYR A 238 25.43 1.00 16.94
N VAL A 239 24.20 0.60 16.98
CA VAL A 239 23.56 -0.28 16.00
C VAL A 239 22.25 0.31 15.49
N ALA A 240 21.88 -0.02 14.26
CA ALA A 240 20.59 0.30 13.66
C ALA A 240 19.81 -1.01 13.49
N PRO A 241 18.95 -1.41 14.43
CA PRO A 241 18.13 -2.61 14.27
C PRO A 241 17.11 -2.41 13.17
N GLU A 242 16.92 -3.46 12.40
CA GLU A 242 15.94 -3.56 11.34
C GLU A 242 15.03 -4.78 11.60
N ARG A 243 14.14 -5.09 10.67
CA ARG A 243 13.15 -6.16 10.79
C ARG A 243 13.72 -7.51 11.24
N GLU A 244 14.85 -7.92 10.69
CA GLU A 244 15.51 -9.18 11.01
C GLU A 244 15.97 -9.30 12.46
N HIS A 245 15.99 -8.19 13.20
CA HIS A 245 16.36 -8.14 14.60
C HIS A 245 15.14 -8.16 15.54
N LEU A 246 13.92 -8.20 14.99
CA LEU A 246 12.70 -8.47 15.75
C LEU A 246 12.58 -9.99 15.95
N VAL A 247 12.62 -10.44 17.19
CA VAL A 247 12.65 -11.86 17.56
C VAL A 247 11.45 -12.24 18.42
N SER A 248 11.24 -13.55 18.63
CA SER A 248 10.22 -14.16 19.49
C SER A 248 8.77 -14.10 18.98
N TRP A 249 8.50 -13.57 17.83
CA TRP A 249 7.17 -13.54 17.21
C TRP A 249 6.95 -14.72 16.23
N ASP A 250 7.99 -15.14 15.52
CA ASP A 250 7.89 -16.08 14.39
C ASP A 250 7.47 -17.50 14.83
N SER A 251 7.93 -17.93 15.99
CA SER A 251 7.57 -19.23 16.59
C SER A 251 6.26 -19.23 17.39
N ALA A 252 5.56 -18.10 17.44
CA ALA A 252 4.32 -17.97 18.19
C ALA A 252 3.22 -18.86 17.57
N ALA A 253 2.59 -19.70 18.40
CA ALA A 253 1.50 -20.57 17.99
C ALA A 253 0.19 -19.78 17.82
N GLU A 254 -0.07 -18.83 18.70
CA GLU A 254 -1.24 -17.97 18.71
C GLU A 254 -0.85 -16.49 18.66
N GLU A 255 -1.80 -15.64 18.29
CA GLU A 255 -1.58 -14.20 18.15
C GLU A 255 -1.04 -13.54 19.43
N LEU A 256 -1.60 -13.89 20.59
CA LEU A 256 -1.15 -13.35 21.88
C LEU A 256 0.28 -13.78 22.26
N ASP A 257 0.76 -14.90 21.74
CA ASP A 257 2.14 -15.31 21.95
C ASP A 257 3.12 -14.42 21.19
N ALA A 258 2.67 -13.83 20.07
CA ALA A 258 3.47 -12.90 19.29
C ALA A 258 3.71 -11.55 20.00
N GLU A 259 2.93 -11.22 21.04
CA GLU A 259 3.18 -10.06 21.91
C GLU A 259 4.49 -10.17 22.69
N ASN A 260 5.09 -11.37 22.77
CA ASN A 260 6.43 -11.56 23.34
C ASN A 260 7.56 -11.08 22.41
N ALA A 261 7.23 -10.48 21.29
CA ALA A 261 8.20 -9.89 20.38
C ALA A 261 9.10 -8.88 21.07
N THR A 262 10.37 -8.89 20.71
CA THR A 262 11.35 -7.95 21.23
C THR A 262 12.46 -7.73 20.20
N PHE A 263 13.19 -6.61 20.30
CA PHE A 263 14.36 -6.40 19.48
C PHE A 263 15.61 -7.04 20.10
N SER A 264 16.47 -7.55 19.23
CA SER A 264 17.80 -8.02 19.62
C SER A 264 18.87 -7.07 19.05
N CYS A 265 20.00 -7.00 19.72
CA CYS A 265 21.14 -6.23 19.26
C CYS A 265 21.78 -6.84 18.00
N PRO A 266 21.90 -6.11 16.89
CA PRO A 266 22.60 -6.60 15.69
C PRO A 266 24.04 -7.05 15.91
N ALA A 267 24.72 -6.50 16.93
CA ALA A 267 26.13 -6.79 17.18
C ALA A 267 26.36 -7.95 18.13
N CYS A 268 25.57 -8.11 19.19
CA CYS A 268 25.83 -9.13 20.23
C CYS A 268 24.64 -10.05 20.52
N GLY A 269 23.49 -9.87 19.86
CA GLY A 269 22.32 -10.75 19.97
C GLY A 269 21.52 -10.61 21.27
N ILE A 270 21.93 -9.74 22.22
CA ILE A 270 21.16 -9.54 23.46
C ILE A 270 19.78 -8.96 23.14
N VAL A 271 18.75 -9.48 23.75
CA VAL A 271 17.38 -8.94 23.64
C VAL A 271 17.22 -7.71 24.52
N TRP A 272 16.43 -6.75 24.03
CA TRP A 272 16.17 -5.50 24.72
C TRP A 272 14.78 -5.47 25.31
N ARG A 273 14.65 -5.03 26.57
CA ARG A 273 13.35 -4.65 27.10
C ARG A 273 12.95 -3.28 26.54
N GLU A 274 11.68 -3.00 26.58
CA GLU A 274 11.14 -1.74 26.04
C GLU A 274 11.75 -0.50 26.70
N GLU A 275 11.93 -0.51 28.01
CA GLU A 275 12.56 0.60 28.72
C GLU A 275 14.05 0.78 28.35
N GLU A 276 14.72 -0.33 28.00
CA GLU A 276 16.12 -0.29 27.54
C GLU A 276 16.18 0.31 26.14
N ARG A 277 15.30 -0.09 25.26
CA ARG A 277 15.18 0.48 23.90
C ARG A 277 14.91 1.99 23.97
N HIS A 278 13.97 2.43 24.77
CA HIS A 278 13.67 3.86 24.96
C HIS A 278 14.87 4.63 25.52
N ARG A 279 15.61 4.11 26.50
CA ARG A 279 16.82 4.74 27.02
C ARG A 279 17.94 4.82 25.98
N GLN A 280 18.08 3.82 25.14
CA GLN A 280 19.04 3.78 24.04
C GLN A 280 18.71 4.84 22.98
N LEU A 281 17.43 5.00 22.64
CA LEU A 281 16.98 6.01 21.69
C LEU A 281 17.27 7.44 22.15
N GLN A 282 17.26 7.72 23.46
CA GLN A 282 17.67 9.04 23.97
C GLN A 282 19.16 9.38 23.67
N GLN A 283 19.97 8.37 23.42
CA GLN A 283 21.39 8.52 23.11
C GLN A 283 21.71 8.27 21.64
N ALA A 284 20.69 8.08 20.80
CA ALA A 284 20.86 7.76 19.39
C ALA A 284 21.60 8.85 18.62
N ARG A 285 22.20 8.47 17.51
CA ARG A 285 22.92 9.35 16.56
C ARG A 285 22.49 9.03 15.14
N VAL A 286 22.60 10.00 14.27
CA VAL A 286 22.46 9.80 12.82
C VAL A 286 23.82 9.45 12.25
N VAL A 287 23.87 8.40 11.46
CA VAL A 287 25.05 7.99 10.70
C VAL A 287 24.70 8.04 9.22
N HIS A 288 25.38 8.90 8.49
CA HIS A 288 25.16 9.06 7.05
C HIS A 288 26.04 8.11 6.23
N ARG A 289 25.72 7.96 4.98
CA ARG A 289 26.52 7.18 4.02
C ARG A 289 28.01 7.57 4.10
N ASN A 290 28.90 6.60 4.10
CA ASN A 290 30.35 6.73 4.25
C ASN A 290 30.82 7.17 5.64
N GLN A 291 29.95 7.15 6.63
CA GLN A 291 30.32 7.39 8.02
C GLN A 291 30.21 6.10 8.84
N THR A 292 30.93 6.08 9.93
CA THR A 292 30.89 5.04 10.96
C THR A 292 30.73 5.71 12.32
N ILE A 293 30.27 4.94 13.30
CA ILE A 293 30.12 5.41 14.67
C ILE A 293 30.87 4.47 15.62
N ASP A 294 31.58 5.01 16.58
CA ASP A 294 32.26 4.22 17.59
C ASP A 294 31.42 4.09 18.88
N ARG A 295 31.90 3.27 19.83
CA ARG A 295 31.21 3.01 21.13
C ARG A 295 31.02 4.28 21.99
N THR A 296 31.75 5.34 21.72
CA THR A 296 31.58 6.61 22.44
C THR A 296 30.47 7.48 21.82
N GLY A 297 29.85 7.03 20.73
CA GLY A 297 28.87 7.79 19.97
C GLY A 297 29.50 8.86 19.08
N THR A 298 30.81 8.77 18.81
CA THR A 298 31.50 9.69 17.92
C THR A 298 31.36 9.22 16.47
N VAL A 299 30.70 10.02 15.65
CA VAL A 299 30.55 9.75 14.21
C VAL A 299 31.79 10.23 13.46
N ARG A 300 32.36 9.35 12.64
CA ARG A 300 33.56 9.59 11.84
C ARG A 300 33.33 9.24 10.38
N GLY A 301 34.15 9.80 9.50
CA GLY A 301 34.09 9.55 8.06
C GLY A 301 33.78 10.81 7.27
N GLU A 302 33.79 10.68 5.95
CA GLU A 302 33.50 11.80 5.07
C GLU A 302 32.00 12.08 4.98
N TRP A 303 31.66 13.36 4.98
CA TRP A 303 30.31 13.77 4.71
C TRP A 303 29.92 13.50 3.25
N PRO A 304 28.73 12.97 3.02
CA PRO A 304 28.24 12.77 1.66
C PRO A 304 28.25 14.08 0.84
N ARG A 305 28.75 14.00 -0.39
CA ARG A 305 28.82 15.15 -1.31
C ARG A 305 27.47 15.45 -1.95
N THR A 306 26.49 15.79 -1.15
CA THR A 306 25.14 16.14 -1.56
C THR A 306 24.61 17.34 -0.78
N ARG A 307 23.56 17.97 -1.26
CA ARG A 307 22.82 19.03 -0.54
C ARG A 307 21.52 18.50 0.07
N THR A 308 21.22 17.23 -0.13
CA THR A 308 20.02 16.57 0.37
C THR A 308 20.36 15.73 1.60
N CYS A 309 19.75 16.07 2.74
CA CYS A 309 19.68 15.19 3.89
C CYS A 309 18.64 14.11 3.61
N GLY A 310 19.06 12.88 3.39
CA GLY A 310 18.18 11.71 3.44
C GLY A 310 18.16 11.19 4.87
N PHE A 311 17.01 11.09 5.49
CA PHE A 311 16.85 10.64 6.86
C PHE A 311 15.74 9.60 6.93
N ARG A 312 16.07 8.41 7.45
CA ARG A 312 15.12 7.31 7.57
C ARG A 312 15.11 6.72 8.97
N TYR A 313 13.91 6.37 9.46
CA TYR A 313 13.74 5.49 10.60
C TYR A 313 12.47 4.63 10.50
N SER A 314 12.59 3.42 11.00
CA SER A 314 11.55 2.41 11.07
C SER A 314 10.91 2.37 12.45
N ALA A 315 9.97 1.43 12.66
CA ALA A 315 9.37 1.17 13.96
C ALA A 315 10.40 0.81 15.05
N ALA A 316 11.55 0.24 14.68
CA ALA A 316 12.64 -0.05 15.63
C ALA A 316 13.18 1.19 16.35
N ALA A 317 13.17 2.36 15.69
CA ALA A 317 13.58 3.63 16.26
C ALA A 317 12.39 4.55 16.61
N ASN A 318 11.16 4.07 16.53
CA ASN A 318 9.96 4.82 16.88
C ASN A 318 9.56 4.55 18.35
N SER A 319 9.71 5.56 19.21
CA SER A 319 9.34 5.46 20.64
C SER A 319 7.83 5.36 20.87
N PHE A 320 7.00 5.65 19.87
CA PHE A 320 5.54 5.51 19.96
C PHE A 320 5.06 4.11 19.53
N ALA A 321 5.92 3.32 18.88
CA ALA A 321 5.58 1.97 18.47
C ALA A 321 5.77 1.00 19.65
N ASP A 322 4.71 0.25 19.94
CA ASP A 322 4.75 -0.87 20.87
C ASP A 322 5.34 -2.10 20.16
N VAL A 323 6.45 -2.61 20.66
CA VAL A 323 7.15 -3.75 20.05
C VAL A 323 6.30 -5.02 20.07
N ALA A 324 5.47 -5.21 21.09
CA ALA A 324 4.52 -6.33 21.17
C ALA A 324 3.55 -6.27 19.98
N MET A 325 3.01 -5.08 19.67
CA MET A 325 2.11 -4.90 18.54
C MET A 325 2.80 -5.09 17.19
N ILE A 326 4.07 -4.68 17.05
CA ILE A 326 4.86 -4.98 15.85
C ILE A 326 4.97 -6.49 15.64
N GLY A 327 5.22 -7.26 16.72
CA GLY A 327 5.24 -8.71 16.66
C GLY A 327 3.92 -9.33 16.20
N VAL A 328 2.80 -8.79 16.68
CA VAL A 328 1.46 -9.20 16.25
C VAL A 328 1.22 -8.86 14.77
N GLU A 329 1.64 -7.70 14.32
CA GLU A 329 1.53 -7.30 12.90
C GLU A 329 2.35 -8.24 11.99
N GLU A 330 3.58 -8.57 12.37
CA GLU A 330 4.43 -9.57 11.67
C GLU A 330 3.77 -10.95 11.64
N TRP A 331 3.24 -11.39 12.78
CA TRP A 331 2.58 -12.68 12.91
C TRP A 331 1.32 -12.77 12.02
N ARG A 332 0.51 -11.70 11.99
CA ARG A 332 -0.68 -11.57 11.14
C ARG A 332 -0.32 -11.52 9.67
N ALA A 333 0.70 -10.74 9.30
CA ALA A 333 1.12 -10.60 7.92
C ALA A 333 1.59 -11.94 7.32
N LYS A 334 2.35 -12.73 8.08
CA LYS A 334 2.81 -14.07 7.67
C LYS A 334 1.67 -15.07 7.49
N ARG A 335 0.51 -14.83 8.10
CA ARG A 335 -0.68 -15.70 8.06
C ARG A 335 -1.84 -15.06 7.30
N ALA A 336 -1.60 -13.94 6.67
CA ALA A 336 -2.63 -13.23 5.91
C ALA A 336 -3.00 -14.00 4.64
N VAL A 337 -4.24 -13.87 4.27
CA VAL A 337 -4.82 -14.42 3.04
C VAL A 337 -4.09 -13.94 1.80
N ASP A 338 -3.80 -12.65 1.74
CA ASP A 338 -2.92 -12.04 0.75
C ASP A 338 -1.62 -11.67 1.46
N GLU A 339 -0.76 -12.69 1.62
CA GLU A 339 0.54 -12.53 2.27
C GLU A 339 1.39 -11.46 1.57
N GLU A 340 1.32 -11.38 0.23
CA GLU A 340 2.07 -10.38 -0.53
C GLU A 340 1.61 -8.95 -0.23
N LEU A 341 0.29 -8.73 -0.14
CA LEU A 341 -0.24 -7.42 0.23
C LEU A 341 0.11 -7.06 1.66
N ALA A 342 -0.08 -7.98 2.61
CA ALA A 342 0.23 -7.78 4.01
C ALA A 342 1.72 -7.51 4.24
N GLU A 343 2.60 -8.23 3.53
CA GLU A 343 4.05 -8.01 3.54
C GLU A 343 4.40 -6.62 3.02
N ARG A 344 3.77 -6.19 1.92
CA ARG A 344 3.98 -4.85 1.36
C ARG A 344 3.57 -3.75 2.34
N GLU A 345 2.40 -3.89 2.94
CA GLU A 345 1.90 -2.94 3.94
C GLU A 345 2.83 -2.86 5.14
N LEU A 346 3.28 -3.99 5.63
CA LEU A 346 4.20 -4.09 6.75
C LEU A 346 5.55 -3.40 6.44
N MET A 347 6.11 -3.69 5.26
CA MET A 347 7.36 -3.06 4.82
C MET A 347 7.22 -1.53 4.70
N GLN A 348 6.12 -1.04 4.14
CA GLN A 348 5.87 0.39 3.98
C GLN A 348 5.61 1.08 5.32
N TRP A 349 4.68 0.54 6.09
CA TRP A 349 4.09 1.26 7.22
C TRP A 349 4.87 1.09 8.51
N THR A 350 5.41 -0.11 8.73
CA THR A 350 6.15 -0.42 9.95
C THR A 350 7.65 -0.27 9.76
N TRP A 351 8.19 -0.81 8.66
CA TRP A 351 9.64 -0.83 8.45
C TRP A 351 10.17 0.38 7.65
N ALA A 352 9.30 1.20 7.09
CA ALA A 352 9.68 2.34 6.24
C ALA A 352 10.68 1.93 5.13
N TRP A 353 10.48 0.74 4.56
CA TRP A 353 11.16 0.22 3.40
C TRP A 353 10.21 0.17 2.21
N PRO A 354 10.66 0.52 1.00
CA PRO A 354 9.84 0.29 -0.16
C PRO A 354 9.70 -1.21 -0.35
N PRO A 355 8.48 -1.74 -0.48
CA PRO A 355 8.31 -3.10 -0.95
C PRO A 355 8.92 -3.21 -2.34
N ALA A 356 9.36 -4.41 -2.72
CA ALA A 356 9.78 -4.68 -4.09
C ALA A 356 8.71 -4.14 -5.03
N ALA A 357 9.12 -3.37 -6.02
CA ALA A 357 8.20 -2.79 -6.99
C ALA A 357 7.29 -3.93 -7.47
N ARG A 358 5.97 -3.75 -7.36
CA ARG A 358 5.10 -4.61 -8.14
C ARG A 358 5.66 -4.50 -9.54
N LYS A 359 6.10 -5.64 -10.10
CA LYS A 359 6.27 -5.68 -11.54
C LYS A 359 4.95 -5.18 -12.06
N LYS A 360 4.90 -3.89 -12.43
CA LYS A 360 3.76 -3.36 -13.15
C LYS A 360 3.61 -4.36 -14.26
N VAL A 361 2.44 -4.98 -14.37
CA VAL A 361 2.09 -5.69 -15.58
C VAL A 361 1.94 -4.58 -16.62
N GLU A 362 3.08 -3.97 -16.98
CA GLU A 362 3.17 -2.82 -17.87
C GLU A 362 2.92 -3.23 -19.32
N GLU A 363 3.01 -4.52 -19.59
CA GLU A 363 2.58 -5.05 -20.86
C GLU A 363 1.26 -5.79 -20.66
N PRO A 364 0.17 -5.30 -21.27
CA PRO A 364 -1.07 -6.08 -21.29
C PRO A 364 -0.70 -7.47 -21.82
N LEU A 365 -1.15 -8.53 -21.11
CA LEU A 365 -0.96 -9.89 -21.58
C LEU A 365 -1.41 -9.97 -23.03
N GLU A 366 -0.46 -10.19 -23.94
CA GLU A 366 -0.77 -10.31 -25.34
C GLU A 366 -1.26 -11.72 -25.67
N VAL A 367 -2.25 -11.81 -26.54
CA VAL A 367 -2.74 -13.09 -27.07
C VAL A 367 -1.58 -13.94 -27.59
N SER A 368 -0.60 -13.32 -28.25
CA SER A 368 0.62 -13.97 -28.76
C SER A 368 1.44 -14.66 -27.68
N THR A 369 1.60 -14.02 -26.53
CA THR A 369 2.32 -14.55 -25.37
C THR A 369 1.59 -15.75 -24.76
N LEU A 370 0.27 -15.65 -24.58
CA LEU A 370 -0.54 -16.77 -24.07
C LEU A 370 -0.55 -17.96 -25.03
N MET A 371 -0.53 -17.73 -26.32
CA MET A 371 -0.45 -18.80 -27.32
C MET A 371 0.84 -19.63 -27.23
N GLN A 372 1.92 -19.09 -26.64
CA GLN A 372 3.18 -19.79 -26.43
C GLN A 372 3.24 -20.58 -25.12
N ARG A 373 2.33 -20.30 -24.15
CA ARG A 373 2.27 -20.96 -22.84
C ARG A 373 1.60 -22.32 -22.90
N GLN A 374 2.23 -23.26 -23.57
CA GLN A 374 1.67 -24.60 -23.76
C GLN A 374 2.28 -25.61 -22.80
N SER A 375 1.43 -26.48 -22.27
CA SER A 375 1.87 -27.71 -21.61
C SER A 375 2.20 -28.80 -22.64
N ASN A 376 2.85 -29.87 -22.18
CA ASN A 376 3.09 -31.05 -23.02
C ASN A 376 1.84 -31.96 -23.15
N LEU A 377 0.76 -31.66 -22.43
CA LEU A 377 -0.44 -32.48 -22.43
C LEU A 377 -1.45 -31.98 -23.46
N SER A 378 -2.11 -32.91 -24.13
CA SER A 378 -3.20 -32.62 -25.03
C SER A 378 -4.42 -32.10 -24.28
N ARG A 379 -5.20 -31.24 -24.93
CA ARG A 379 -6.49 -30.79 -24.38
C ARG A 379 -7.36 -31.96 -24.02
N GLY A 380 -7.97 -31.93 -22.84
CA GLY A 380 -8.80 -33.01 -22.31
C GLY A 380 -8.02 -34.12 -21.59
N THR A 381 -6.72 -33.94 -21.35
CA THR A 381 -5.86 -34.88 -20.62
C THR A 381 -5.44 -34.30 -19.29
N ILE A 382 -5.66 -35.09 -18.22
CA ILE A 382 -5.28 -34.76 -16.84
C ILE A 382 -3.91 -35.37 -16.53
N PRO A 383 -2.99 -34.64 -15.89
CA PRO A 383 -1.70 -35.19 -15.48
C PRO A 383 -1.83 -36.23 -14.37
N HIS A 384 -0.85 -37.13 -14.23
CA HIS A 384 -0.84 -38.16 -13.18
C HIS A 384 -0.80 -37.62 -11.75
N ASP A 385 -0.13 -36.47 -11.56
CA ASP A 385 0.09 -35.83 -10.26
C ASP A 385 -1.02 -34.84 -9.86
N VAL A 386 -2.22 -35.00 -10.46
CA VAL A 386 -3.35 -34.13 -10.15
C VAL A 386 -3.88 -34.36 -8.74
N THR A 387 -4.02 -33.30 -7.99
CA THR A 387 -4.64 -33.30 -6.65
C THR A 387 -6.12 -32.93 -6.72
N THR A 388 -6.44 -31.86 -7.42
CA THR A 388 -7.80 -31.30 -7.51
C THR A 388 -8.12 -30.84 -8.92
N ILE A 389 -9.34 -31.08 -9.37
CA ILE A 389 -9.88 -30.56 -10.63
C ILE A 389 -10.99 -29.58 -10.28
N SER A 390 -10.83 -28.34 -10.68
CA SER A 390 -11.82 -27.29 -10.51
C SER A 390 -12.25 -26.72 -11.86
N ALA A 391 -13.51 -26.28 -11.96
CA ALA A 391 -14.01 -25.62 -13.15
C ALA A 391 -14.80 -24.36 -12.80
N GLY A 392 -14.69 -23.36 -13.66
CA GLY A 392 -15.52 -22.16 -13.65
C GLY A 392 -16.41 -22.13 -14.89
N VAL A 393 -17.66 -21.70 -14.71
CA VAL A 393 -18.64 -21.54 -15.78
C VAL A 393 -19.25 -20.15 -15.70
N ASP A 394 -19.15 -19.38 -16.76
CA ASP A 394 -19.80 -18.07 -16.94
C ASP A 394 -21.09 -18.25 -17.74
N ALA A 395 -22.22 -17.87 -17.14
CA ALA A 395 -23.53 -18.01 -17.75
C ALA A 395 -23.95 -16.71 -18.47
N ARG A 396 -24.12 -16.81 -19.81
CA ARG A 396 -24.63 -15.72 -20.64
C ARG A 396 -25.90 -16.12 -21.37
N LYS A 397 -26.60 -15.13 -21.93
CA LYS A 397 -27.89 -15.34 -22.58
C LYS A 397 -27.86 -16.38 -23.71
N GLN A 398 -26.78 -16.45 -24.46
CA GLN A 398 -26.68 -17.31 -25.65
C GLN A 398 -25.74 -18.48 -25.46
N LYS A 399 -24.86 -18.46 -24.44
CA LYS A 399 -23.88 -19.53 -24.22
C LYS A 399 -23.42 -19.59 -22.77
N LEU A 400 -23.00 -20.76 -22.36
CA LEU A 400 -22.19 -20.99 -21.17
C LEU A 400 -20.74 -21.10 -21.61
N GLU A 401 -19.86 -20.32 -21.02
CA GLU A 401 -18.42 -20.39 -21.28
C GLU A 401 -17.76 -21.06 -20.06
N TRP A 402 -16.82 -21.98 -20.29
CA TRP A 402 -16.24 -22.74 -19.20
C TRP A 402 -14.73 -22.97 -19.36
N PHE A 403 -14.08 -23.14 -18.22
CA PHE A 403 -12.64 -23.31 -18.09
C PHE A 403 -12.33 -24.29 -16.95
N VAL A 404 -11.46 -25.29 -17.21
CA VAL A 404 -11.13 -26.35 -16.26
C VAL A 404 -9.65 -26.32 -15.92
N ILE A 405 -9.34 -26.33 -14.64
CA ILE A 405 -7.98 -26.29 -14.09
C ILE A 405 -7.72 -27.56 -13.28
N ALA A 406 -6.56 -28.16 -13.47
CA ALA A 406 -6.00 -29.19 -12.61
C ALA A 406 -4.89 -28.60 -11.75
N GLU A 407 -5.02 -28.70 -10.44
CA GLU A 407 -3.96 -28.49 -9.48
C GLU A 407 -3.11 -29.75 -9.37
N ARG A 408 -1.78 -29.60 -9.18
CA ARG A 408 -0.83 -30.70 -9.20
C ARG A 408 0.03 -30.71 -7.94
N GLU A 409 0.50 -31.91 -7.55
CA GLU A 409 1.49 -32.03 -6.48
C GLU A 409 2.83 -31.39 -6.86
N SER A 410 3.23 -31.49 -8.13
CA SER A 410 4.47 -30.94 -8.64
C SER A 410 4.20 -29.97 -9.79
N GLY A 411 4.68 -28.72 -9.66
CA GLY A 411 4.52 -27.70 -10.69
C GLY A 411 3.26 -26.84 -10.54
N GLY A 412 3.06 -25.94 -11.49
CA GLY A 412 1.95 -24.99 -11.47
C GLY A 412 0.62 -25.57 -11.95
N PRO A 413 -0.48 -24.82 -11.80
CA PRO A 413 -1.79 -25.20 -12.29
C PRO A 413 -1.78 -25.37 -13.80
N LEU A 414 -2.60 -26.30 -14.28
CA LEU A 414 -2.73 -26.64 -15.70
C LEU A 414 -4.16 -26.46 -16.16
N CYS A 415 -4.38 -25.67 -17.22
CA CYS A 415 -5.65 -25.73 -17.93
C CYS A 415 -5.79 -27.09 -18.63
N VAL A 416 -6.81 -27.85 -18.25
CA VAL A 416 -7.11 -29.15 -18.84
C VAL A 416 -7.99 -28.99 -20.07
N ASP A 417 -9.04 -28.21 -19.94
CA ASP A 417 -10.04 -28.05 -21.00
C ASP A 417 -10.74 -26.68 -20.87
N TYR A 418 -11.36 -26.25 -21.96
CA TYR A 418 -12.12 -24.99 -22.05
C TYR A 418 -13.13 -25.09 -23.18
N GLY A 419 -14.15 -24.25 -23.17
CA GLY A 419 -15.07 -24.21 -24.28
C GLY A 419 -16.34 -23.41 -23.99
N TRP A 420 -17.33 -23.67 -24.83
CA TRP A 420 -18.65 -23.07 -24.67
C TRP A 420 -19.74 -24.10 -25.03
N GLN A 421 -20.89 -23.90 -24.44
CA GLN A 421 -22.14 -24.62 -24.65
C GLN A 421 -23.19 -23.62 -25.06
N ASP A 422 -23.86 -23.83 -26.21
CA ASP A 422 -24.92 -22.94 -26.65
C ASP A 422 -26.16 -23.09 -25.74
N VAL A 423 -26.81 -22.00 -25.41
CA VAL A 423 -28.09 -21.96 -24.72
C VAL A 423 -29.17 -21.92 -25.77
N PRO A 424 -30.13 -22.88 -25.78
CA PRO A 424 -31.17 -22.94 -26.81
C PRO A 424 -32.23 -21.83 -26.63
N PHE A 425 -31.75 -20.59 -26.58
CA PHE A 425 -32.57 -19.42 -26.41
C PHE A 425 -33.36 -19.11 -27.68
N GLY A 426 -34.66 -18.94 -27.54
CA GLY A 426 -35.58 -18.71 -28.66
C GLY A 426 -36.45 -19.90 -29.00
N GLU A 427 -36.09 -21.12 -28.56
CA GLU A 427 -36.90 -22.31 -28.68
C GLU A 427 -37.80 -22.55 -27.44
N MET A 428 -37.34 -22.00 -26.28
CA MET A 428 -38.05 -22.10 -25.00
C MET A 428 -37.80 -20.84 -24.15
N ASP A 429 -38.48 -20.78 -23.01
CA ASP A 429 -38.22 -19.71 -22.00
C ASP A 429 -36.76 -19.70 -21.55
N LEU A 430 -36.21 -18.50 -21.35
CA LEU A 430 -34.79 -18.31 -21.05
C LEU A 430 -34.31 -19.09 -19.82
N SER A 431 -35.08 -19.07 -18.74
CA SER A 431 -34.73 -19.81 -17.52
C SER A 431 -34.65 -21.31 -17.76
N LYS A 432 -35.59 -21.88 -18.54
CA LYS A 432 -35.56 -23.28 -18.93
C LYS A 432 -34.44 -23.60 -19.91
N ALA A 433 -34.15 -22.71 -20.84
CA ALA A 433 -33.03 -22.85 -21.75
C ALA A 433 -31.69 -22.89 -21.04
N LEU A 434 -31.49 -22.01 -20.03
CA LEU A 434 -30.32 -22.03 -19.19
C LEU A 434 -30.20 -23.30 -18.34
N GLN A 435 -31.29 -23.73 -17.72
CA GLN A 435 -31.32 -24.99 -16.96
C GLN A 435 -30.96 -26.19 -17.83
N ALA A 436 -31.52 -26.28 -19.04
CA ALA A 436 -31.21 -27.36 -20.00
C ALA A 436 -29.71 -27.34 -20.39
N ALA A 437 -29.18 -26.16 -20.75
CA ALA A 437 -27.78 -26.04 -21.11
C ALA A 437 -26.83 -26.36 -19.93
N VAL A 438 -27.20 -26.00 -18.69
CA VAL A 438 -26.44 -26.40 -17.50
C VAL A 438 -26.50 -27.90 -17.28
N THR A 439 -27.65 -28.53 -17.45
CA THR A 439 -27.80 -29.97 -17.32
C THR A 439 -26.96 -30.75 -18.33
N ASP A 440 -26.98 -30.34 -19.60
CA ASP A 440 -26.13 -30.92 -20.64
C ASP A 440 -24.63 -30.79 -20.30
N LEU A 441 -24.25 -29.63 -19.74
CA LEU A 441 -22.87 -29.40 -19.33
C LEU A 441 -22.50 -30.23 -18.08
N GLN A 442 -23.44 -30.45 -17.14
CA GLN A 442 -23.26 -31.32 -15.99
C GLN A 442 -22.98 -32.76 -16.44
N GLU A 443 -23.76 -33.29 -17.36
CA GLU A 443 -23.53 -34.64 -17.92
C GLU A 443 -22.15 -34.78 -18.55
N ARG A 444 -21.71 -33.77 -19.29
CA ARG A 444 -20.36 -33.72 -19.86
C ARG A 444 -19.27 -33.74 -18.80
N PHE A 445 -19.43 -32.98 -17.73
CA PHE A 445 -18.43 -32.86 -16.66
C PHE A 445 -18.41 -34.11 -15.77
N ASP A 446 -19.52 -34.80 -15.63
CA ASP A 446 -19.60 -36.08 -14.93
C ASP A 446 -18.87 -37.19 -15.68
N TYR A 447 -18.90 -37.19 -17.02
CA TYR A 447 -18.05 -38.05 -17.83
C TYR A 447 -16.56 -37.81 -17.59
N GLY A 448 -16.18 -36.55 -17.34
CA GLY A 448 -14.83 -36.13 -16.97
C GLY A 448 -13.80 -36.16 -18.09
N TRP A 449 -12.56 -36.14 -17.69
CA TRP A 449 -11.38 -36.06 -18.57
C TRP A 449 -10.46 -37.24 -18.35
N LYS A 450 -9.80 -37.73 -19.42
CA LYS A 450 -8.88 -38.87 -19.36
C LYS A 450 -7.63 -38.55 -18.55
N LEU A 451 -7.20 -39.49 -17.70
CA LEU A 451 -5.87 -39.45 -17.09
C LEU A 451 -4.80 -39.73 -18.16
N GLN A 452 -3.68 -39.09 -18.03
CA GLN A 452 -2.52 -39.27 -18.91
C GLN A 452 -2.15 -40.78 -18.97
N ASP A 453 -1.92 -41.29 -20.17
CA ASP A 453 -1.51 -42.66 -20.43
C ASP A 453 -2.48 -43.75 -19.83
N SER A 454 -3.73 -43.40 -19.61
CA SER A 454 -4.77 -44.27 -19.05
C SER A 454 -6.09 -44.13 -19.82
N GLU A 455 -6.94 -45.14 -19.74
CA GLU A 455 -8.33 -45.05 -20.19
C GLU A 455 -9.30 -44.60 -19.08
N GLU A 456 -8.78 -44.40 -17.89
CA GLU A 456 -9.59 -43.91 -16.76
C GLU A 456 -9.91 -42.42 -16.92
N THR A 457 -11.10 -42.05 -16.50
CA THR A 457 -11.54 -40.64 -16.47
C THR A 457 -11.75 -40.19 -15.04
N ARG A 458 -11.56 -38.87 -14.82
CA ARG A 458 -11.86 -38.21 -13.56
C ARG A 458 -12.69 -36.97 -13.83
N SER A 459 -13.79 -36.81 -13.09
CA SER A 459 -14.65 -35.64 -13.12
C SER A 459 -14.09 -34.46 -12.31
N ALA A 460 -14.70 -33.30 -12.42
CA ALA A 460 -14.37 -32.16 -11.61
C ALA A 460 -14.76 -32.36 -10.14
N ASP A 461 -13.86 -32.07 -9.22
CA ASP A 461 -14.14 -32.11 -7.78
C ASP A 461 -15.09 -30.97 -7.38
N ILE A 462 -14.98 -29.82 -8.07
CA ILE A 462 -15.85 -28.66 -7.87
C ILE A 462 -16.05 -27.89 -9.17
N VAL A 463 -17.27 -27.43 -9.40
CA VAL A 463 -17.65 -26.55 -10.51
C VAL A 463 -18.34 -25.31 -9.94
N LEU A 464 -17.82 -24.14 -10.23
CA LEU A 464 -18.37 -22.85 -9.84
C LEU A 464 -19.11 -22.23 -11.03
N LEU A 465 -20.42 -22.01 -10.88
CA LEU A 465 -21.26 -21.39 -11.89
C LEU A 465 -21.56 -19.95 -11.48
N ASP A 466 -21.21 -18.98 -12.30
CA ASP A 466 -21.57 -17.57 -12.05
C ASP A 466 -23.09 -17.38 -12.14
N CYS A 467 -23.67 -16.91 -11.05
CA CYS A 467 -25.11 -16.76 -10.86
C CYS A 467 -25.55 -15.30 -10.59
N HIS A 468 -24.76 -14.31 -11.02
CA HIS A 468 -25.15 -12.91 -10.88
C HIS A 468 -26.37 -12.50 -11.70
N TRP A 469 -26.66 -13.25 -12.73
CA TRP A 469 -27.75 -13.04 -13.65
C TRP A 469 -28.62 -14.31 -13.74
N GLU A 470 -29.94 -14.18 -13.88
CA GLU A 470 -30.91 -15.32 -13.87
C GLU A 470 -30.73 -16.24 -12.64
N THR A 471 -30.48 -15.63 -11.49
CA THR A 471 -30.03 -16.27 -10.25
C THR A 471 -30.89 -17.46 -9.83
N ASP A 472 -32.22 -17.38 -9.93
CA ASP A 472 -33.11 -18.44 -9.46
C ASP A 472 -33.02 -19.71 -10.34
N ALA A 473 -32.97 -19.56 -11.66
CA ALA A 473 -32.82 -20.66 -12.58
C ALA A 473 -31.47 -21.38 -12.41
N LEU A 474 -30.39 -20.62 -12.24
CA LEU A 474 -29.04 -21.16 -12.06
C LEU A 474 -28.85 -21.78 -10.67
N TYR A 475 -29.45 -21.22 -9.63
CA TYR A 475 -29.46 -21.81 -8.28
C TYR A 475 -30.19 -23.15 -8.29
N GLU A 476 -31.34 -23.22 -8.97
CA GLU A 476 -32.10 -24.48 -9.12
C GLU A 476 -31.24 -25.53 -9.80
N ALA A 477 -30.63 -25.23 -10.96
CA ALA A 477 -29.79 -26.15 -11.69
C ALA A 477 -28.61 -26.68 -10.85
N CYS A 478 -27.92 -25.81 -10.08
CA CYS A 478 -26.85 -26.24 -9.18
C CYS A 478 -27.35 -27.04 -7.98
N SER A 479 -28.54 -26.78 -7.45
CA SER A 479 -29.07 -27.41 -6.23
C SER A 479 -29.30 -28.92 -6.36
N TRP A 480 -29.37 -29.41 -7.58
CA TRP A 480 -29.58 -30.81 -7.89
C TRP A 480 -28.29 -31.60 -8.12
N HIS A 481 -27.13 -30.91 -8.19
CA HIS A 481 -25.85 -31.54 -8.48
C HIS A 481 -24.84 -31.35 -7.34
N GLN A 482 -24.14 -32.42 -6.96
CA GLN A 482 -23.29 -32.42 -5.75
C GLN A 482 -21.99 -31.58 -5.92
N SER A 483 -21.34 -31.65 -7.07
CA SER A 483 -20.08 -30.96 -7.34
C SER A 483 -20.28 -29.55 -7.89
N TRP A 484 -21.50 -29.13 -8.24
CA TRP A 484 -21.81 -27.82 -8.75
C TRP A 484 -22.23 -26.85 -7.64
N MET A 485 -21.65 -25.67 -7.64
CA MET A 485 -21.94 -24.65 -6.65
C MET A 485 -22.16 -23.31 -7.34
N PRO A 486 -23.27 -22.61 -7.06
CA PRO A 486 -23.45 -21.23 -7.48
C PRO A 486 -22.31 -20.35 -6.94
N ALA A 487 -21.82 -19.44 -7.75
CA ALA A 487 -20.80 -18.48 -7.38
C ALA A 487 -21.29 -17.04 -7.59
N LEU A 488 -20.96 -16.17 -6.65
CA LEU A 488 -21.23 -14.74 -6.71
C LEU A 488 -19.89 -14.00 -6.55
N GLY A 489 -19.46 -13.31 -7.60
CA GLY A 489 -18.28 -12.47 -7.58
C GLY A 489 -18.64 -11.02 -7.27
N PHE A 490 -18.13 -10.42 -6.20
CA PHE A 490 -18.36 -9.04 -5.83
C PHE A 490 -17.12 -8.21 -6.15
N GLY A 491 -17.30 -7.03 -6.74
CA GLY A 491 -16.23 -6.06 -6.86
C GLY A 491 -15.83 -5.48 -5.50
N TYR A 492 -14.63 -4.91 -5.41
CA TYR A 492 -14.05 -4.39 -4.16
C TYR A 492 -14.99 -3.48 -3.36
N GLN A 493 -15.76 -2.64 -4.03
CA GLN A 493 -16.71 -1.73 -3.35
C GLN A 493 -18.00 -2.42 -2.90
N GLN A 494 -18.47 -3.43 -3.62
CA GLN A 494 -19.69 -4.18 -3.31
C GLN A 494 -19.45 -5.15 -2.17
N HIS A 495 -18.24 -5.67 -2.06
CA HIS A 495 -17.83 -6.66 -1.06
C HIS A 495 -17.83 -6.14 0.38
N LYS A 496 -17.67 -4.82 0.58
CA LYS A 496 -17.67 -4.21 1.93
C LYS A 496 -18.93 -4.46 2.73
N ALA A 497 -20.09 -4.57 2.09
CA ALA A 497 -21.37 -4.76 2.77
C ALA A 497 -21.66 -6.22 3.14
N THR A 498 -21.22 -7.19 2.32
CA THR A 498 -21.54 -8.62 2.48
C THR A 498 -20.45 -9.38 3.25
N TYR A 499 -19.21 -9.03 3.04
CA TYR A 499 -18.04 -9.68 3.63
C TYR A 499 -17.89 -9.44 5.15
N HIS A 500 -18.36 -8.30 5.64
CA HIS A 500 -18.28 -7.92 7.06
C HIS A 500 -19.59 -8.08 7.82
N ALA A 501 -20.63 -8.63 7.21
CA ALA A 501 -21.83 -8.99 7.95
C ALA A 501 -21.49 -10.04 9.01
N PRO A 502 -21.89 -9.84 10.29
CA PRO A 502 -21.61 -10.81 11.34
C PRO A 502 -22.27 -12.12 10.97
N ARG A 503 -21.47 -13.18 10.83
CA ARG A 503 -21.95 -14.53 10.53
C ARG A 503 -22.90 -15.01 11.60
N LYS A 504 -24.00 -15.57 11.21
CA LYS A 504 -24.89 -16.24 12.15
C LYS A 504 -24.22 -17.50 12.69
N ARG A 505 -24.44 -17.78 13.96
CA ARG A 505 -23.89 -18.96 14.65
C ARG A 505 -24.28 -20.23 13.88
N GLY A 506 -23.30 -20.92 13.29
CA GLY A 506 -23.51 -22.14 12.49
C GLY A 506 -23.20 -22.01 10.99
N GLU A 507 -22.79 -20.83 10.50
CA GLU A 507 -22.33 -20.67 9.11
C GLU A 507 -20.97 -21.37 8.89
N ALA A 508 -20.86 -22.05 7.75
CA ALA A 508 -19.69 -22.86 7.42
C ALA A 508 -18.42 -22.00 7.23
N ALA A 509 -17.30 -22.57 7.62
CA ALA A 509 -15.98 -21.98 7.32
C ALA A 509 -15.71 -21.97 5.80
N PRO A 510 -14.84 -21.08 5.31
CA PRO A 510 -14.43 -21.05 3.90
C PRO A 510 -13.88 -22.40 3.46
N VAL A 511 -14.34 -22.89 2.31
CA VAL A 511 -13.97 -24.22 1.79
C VAL A 511 -12.82 -24.15 0.77
N LEU A 512 -12.57 -22.98 0.17
CA LEU A 512 -11.67 -22.80 -0.96
C LEU A 512 -10.60 -21.73 -0.71
N GLY A 513 -9.96 -21.78 0.43
CA GLY A 513 -8.98 -20.75 0.82
C GLY A 513 -9.65 -19.40 1.10
N ASP A 514 -8.85 -18.47 1.49
CA ASP A 514 -9.30 -17.28 2.21
C ASP A 514 -10.02 -16.20 1.37
N ALA A 515 -10.07 -16.33 0.05
CA ALA A 515 -10.79 -15.40 -0.83
C ALA A 515 -12.25 -15.82 -1.12
N TRP A 516 -12.67 -17.00 -0.67
CA TRP A 516 -14.01 -17.53 -0.88
C TRP A 516 -14.73 -17.78 0.44
N HIS A 517 -16.00 -17.33 0.52
CA HIS A 517 -16.91 -17.71 1.59
C HIS A 517 -17.98 -18.62 1.04
N VAL A 518 -18.30 -19.67 1.77
CA VAL A 518 -19.40 -20.57 1.41
C VAL A 518 -20.55 -20.34 2.39
N VAL A 519 -21.68 -19.92 1.84
CA VAL A 519 -22.92 -19.69 2.57
C VAL A 519 -23.89 -20.83 2.25
N VAL A 520 -24.55 -21.35 3.28
CA VAL A 520 -25.63 -22.33 3.08
C VAL A 520 -26.95 -21.57 2.94
N MET A 521 -27.62 -21.78 1.82
CA MET A 521 -28.93 -21.20 1.53
C MET A 521 -29.98 -22.28 1.46
N SER A 522 -31.24 -21.91 1.80
CA SER A 522 -32.42 -22.78 1.67
C SER A 522 -33.44 -22.07 0.79
N ARG A 523 -33.83 -22.72 -0.31
CA ARG A 523 -34.89 -22.22 -1.19
C ARG A 523 -35.82 -23.39 -1.61
N ALA A 524 -37.07 -23.04 -1.91
CA ALA A 524 -38.02 -23.96 -2.52
C ALA A 524 -37.92 -23.84 -4.04
N PHE A 525 -37.67 -24.98 -4.71
CA PHE A 525 -37.73 -25.13 -6.15
C PHE A 525 -38.82 -26.16 -6.48
N GLU A 526 -39.76 -25.76 -7.33
CA GLU A 526 -40.95 -26.57 -7.65
C GLU A 526 -41.68 -27.11 -6.38
N GLY A 527 -41.69 -26.34 -5.30
CA GLY A 527 -42.31 -26.74 -4.03
C GLY A 527 -41.45 -27.63 -3.13
N ILE A 528 -40.22 -28.00 -3.55
CA ILE A 528 -39.29 -28.84 -2.78
C ILE A 528 -38.23 -27.93 -2.15
N MET A 529 -38.13 -27.98 -0.80
CA MET A 529 -37.04 -27.27 -0.11
C MET A 529 -35.70 -27.93 -0.35
N LYS A 530 -34.76 -27.16 -0.85
CA LYS A 530 -33.35 -27.57 -1.06
C LYS A 530 -32.43 -26.70 -0.22
N ASN A 531 -31.46 -27.38 0.40
CA ASN A 531 -30.30 -26.72 1.01
C ASN A 531 -29.12 -26.86 0.05
N PHE A 532 -28.51 -25.77 -0.33
CA PHE A 532 -27.36 -25.75 -1.21
C PHE A 532 -26.33 -24.70 -0.76
N ARG A 533 -25.12 -24.90 -1.21
CA ARG A 533 -24.01 -24.00 -0.90
C ARG A 533 -23.85 -22.95 -2.00
N VAL A 534 -23.55 -21.72 -1.64
CA VAL A 534 -23.22 -20.63 -2.55
C VAL A 534 -21.82 -20.12 -2.20
N ALA A 535 -20.94 -20.02 -3.18
CA ALA A 535 -19.62 -19.45 -3.02
C ALA A 535 -19.67 -17.94 -3.27
N GLU A 536 -19.23 -17.14 -2.31
CA GLU A 536 -19.09 -15.69 -2.44
C GLU A 536 -17.60 -15.32 -2.45
N SER A 537 -17.17 -14.46 -3.35
CA SER A 537 -15.76 -14.09 -3.48
C SER A 537 -15.57 -12.63 -3.89
N ASN A 538 -14.37 -12.14 -3.65
CA ASN A 538 -13.89 -10.90 -4.28
C ASN A 538 -13.40 -11.21 -5.70
N ALA A 539 -14.20 -10.86 -6.71
CA ALA A 539 -13.90 -11.11 -8.11
C ALA A 539 -12.57 -10.46 -8.56
N ASP A 540 -12.25 -9.27 -8.06
CA ASP A 540 -11.04 -8.54 -8.45
C ASP A 540 -9.77 -9.25 -7.96
N VAL A 541 -9.80 -9.82 -6.76
CA VAL A 541 -8.68 -10.63 -6.22
C VAL A 541 -8.43 -11.86 -7.09
N TRP A 542 -9.48 -12.54 -7.55
CA TRP A 542 -9.36 -13.73 -8.41
C TRP A 542 -8.82 -13.39 -9.79
N LYS A 543 -9.29 -12.30 -10.38
CA LYS A 543 -8.80 -11.80 -11.67
C LYS A 543 -7.31 -11.47 -11.59
N LEU A 544 -6.88 -10.80 -10.51
CA LEU A 544 -5.46 -10.50 -10.28
C LEU A 544 -4.62 -11.78 -10.12
N ARG A 545 -5.09 -12.79 -9.38
CA ARG A 545 -4.40 -14.07 -9.24
C ARG A 545 -4.25 -14.79 -10.57
N LEU A 546 -5.32 -14.82 -11.37
CA LEU A 546 -5.28 -15.40 -12.71
C LEU A 546 -4.28 -14.67 -13.60
N GLN A 547 -4.32 -13.35 -13.66
CA GLN A 547 -3.37 -12.54 -14.42
C GLN A 547 -1.92 -12.78 -13.98
N ARG A 548 -1.66 -12.86 -12.68
CA ARG A 548 -0.33 -13.17 -12.14
C ARG A 548 0.16 -14.54 -12.61
N SER A 549 -0.69 -15.57 -12.53
CA SER A 549 -0.33 -16.93 -12.98
C SER A 549 -0.03 -16.99 -14.49
N LEU A 550 -0.61 -16.10 -15.27
CA LEU A 550 -0.39 -15.96 -16.70
C LEU A 550 0.80 -15.05 -17.06
N SER A 551 1.29 -14.24 -16.12
CA SER A 551 2.38 -13.26 -16.36
C SER A 551 3.76 -13.78 -15.92
N VAL A 552 3.83 -14.71 -14.96
CA VAL A 552 5.11 -15.25 -14.48
C VAL A 552 5.77 -16.16 -15.51
N ASP A 553 7.09 -16.38 -15.39
CA ASP A 553 7.82 -17.30 -16.28
C ASP A 553 7.16 -18.69 -16.28
N VAL A 554 7.14 -19.36 -17.44
CA VAL A 554 6.53 -20.68 -17.61
C VAL A 554 7.11 -21.77 -16.70
N LYS A 555 8.31 -21.57 -16.15
CA LYS A 555 8.95 -22.46 -15.19
C LYS A 555 8.61 -22.14 -13.73
N HIS A 556 7.90 -21.04 -13.50
CA HIS A 556 7.50 -20.66 -12.15
C HIS A 556 6.47 -21.64 -11.58
N PRO A 557 6.54 -22.02 -10.28
CA PRO A 557 5.60 -22.99 -9.68
C PRO A 557 4.13 -22.58 -9.75
N GLN A 558 3.84 -21.30 -9.88
CA GLN A 558 2.47 -20.77 -9.99
C GLN A 558 2.05 -20.45 -11.44
N ALA A 559 2.87 -20.82 -12.43
CA ALA A 559 2.57 -20.53 -13.82
C ALA A 559 1.41 -21.37 -14.33
N LEU A 560 0.34 -20.73 -14.78
CA LEU A 560 -0.75 -21.41 -15.48
C LEU A 560 -0.33 -21.70 -16.92
N LEU A 561 -0.36 -22.98 -17.30
CA LEU A 561 -0.08 -23.44 -18.65
C LEU A 561 -1.38 -23.83 -19.36
N LEU A 562 -1.45 -23.53 -20.66
CA LEU A 562 -2.58 -23.90 -21.51
C LEU A 562 -2.33 -25.27 -22.14
N PRO A 563 -3.39 -26.05 -22.46
CA PRO A 563 -3.23 -27.36 -23.08
C PRO A 563 -2.70 -27.24 -24.51
N ASN A 564 -1.98 -28.25 -24.95
CA ASN A 564 -1.66 -28.40 -26.36
C ASN A 564 -2.93 -28.81 -27.10
N SER A 565 -3.43 -27.96 -27.98
CA SER A 565 -4.65 -28.16 -28.73
C SER A 565 -4.41 -28.13 -30.22
N ALA A 566 -4.96 -29.10 -30.93
CA ALA A 566 -4.99 -29.12 -32.38
C ALA A 566 -5.92 -28.04 -32.99
N ASP A 567 -6.76 -27.40 -32.16
CA ASP A 567 -7.61 -26.27 -32.57
C ASP A 567 -6.94 -24.92 -32.23
N PRO A 568 -6.22 -24.28 -33.17
CA PRO A 568 -5.59 -22.97 -32.94
C PRO A 568 -6.62 -21.85 -32.73
N ASN A 569 -7.82 -21.96 -33.32
CA ASN A 569 -8.84 -20.94 -33.24
C ASN A 569 -9.50 -20.91 -31.86
N GLY A 570 -9.90 -22.06 -31.33
CA GLY A 570 -10.45 -22.15 -29.97
C GLY A 570 -9.44 -21.68 -28.91
N ARG A 571 -8.16 -22.04 -29.06
CA ARG A 571 -7.11 -21.56 -28.17
C ARG A 571 -6.90 -20.04 -28.27
N ARG A 572 -7.01 -19.48 -29.48
CA ARG A 572 -6.91 -18.04 -29.69
C ARG A 572 -8.08 -17.28 -29.07
N GLU A 573 -9.29 -17.83 -29.15
CA GLU A 573 -10.46 -17.26 -28.48
C GLU A 573 -10.30 -17.30 -26.96
N LEU A 574 -9.86 -18.42 -26.38
CA LEU A 574 -9.52 -18.49 -24.97
C LEU A 574 -8.48 -17.42 -24.59
N ALA A 575 -7.39 -17.32 -25.33
CA ALA A 575 -6.35 -16.31 -25.07
C ALA A 575 -6.91 -14.89 -25.14
N LYS A 576 -7.82 -14.58 -26.05
CA LYS A 576 -8.50 -13.29 -26.12
C LYS A 576 -9.36 -13.04 -24.86
N HIS A 577 -10.10 -14.04 -24.37
CA HIS A 577 -10.89 -13.90 -23.16
C HIS A 577 -10.00 -13.66 -21.92
N LEU A 578 -8.92 -14.42 -21.78
CA LEU A 578 -7.96 -14.25 -20.67
C LEU A 578 -7.21 -12.92 -20.68
N THR A 579 -7.12 -12.26 -21.87
CA THR A 579 -6.49 -10.94 -22.04
C THR A 579 -7.47 -9.78 -22.12
N ALA A 580 -8.78 -10.06 -22.15
CA ALA A 580 -9.81 -9.02 -22.33
C ALA A 580 -9.93 -8.11 -21.09
N GLU A 581 -9.64 -8.64 -19.91
CA GLU A 581 -9.66 -7.86 -18.69
C GLU A 581 -8.30 -7.21 -18.46
N LYS A 582 -8.29 -5.89 -18.41
CA LYS A 582 -7.08 -5.09 -18.11
C LYS A 582 -7.21 -4.57 -16.69
N GLN A 583 -6.11 -4.62 -15.95
CA GLN A 583 -6.03 -3.88 -14.70
C GLN A 583 -6.06 -2.38 -15.06
N VAL A 584 -7.18 -1.74 -14.79
CA VAL A 584 -7.31 -0.29 -14.89
C VAL A 584 -7.11 0.25 -13.48
N SER A 585 -6.01 0.95 -13.26
CA SER A 585 -5.81 1.71 -12.03
C SER A 585 -6.70 2.94 -12.11
N GLU A 586 -7.90 2.89 -11.56
CA GLU A 586 -8.73 4.08 -11.38
C GLU A 586 -8.44 4.71 -10.02
N TYR A 587 -8.08 5.98 -10.04
CA TYR A 587 -8.01 6.79 -8.83
C TYR A 587 -9.44 7.17 -8.42
N VAL A 588 -9.92 6.59 -7.34
CA VAL A 588 -11.16 7.00 -6.70
C VAL A 588 -10.83 8.00 -5.60
N ALA A 589 -11.34 9.22 -5.73
CA ALA A 589 -11.11 10.29 -4.75
C ALA A 589 -11.50 9.83 -3.33
N GLY A 590 -10.53 9.84 -2.41
CA GLY A 590 -10.69 9.42 -1.01
C GLY A 590 -10.41 7.95 -0.70
N GLN A 591 -10.08 7.11 -1.69
CA GLN A 591 -9.78 5.68 -1.48
C GLN A 591 -8.41 5.23 -2.04
N GLY A 592 -7.67 6.10 -2.69
CA GLY A 592 -6.42 5.71 -3.34
C GLY A 592 -6.63 5.02 -4.70
N THR A 593 -5.56 4.47 -5.26
CA THR A 593 -5.62 3.69 -6.51
C THR A 593 -6.23 2.32 -6.21
N VAL A 594 -7.35 1.99 -6.83
CA VAL A 594 -8.01 0.67 -6.78
C VAL A 594 -7.60 -0.13 -8.01
#